data_171c16d8cedbe419fc0f2d1cd448f8b8
#
_entry.id   171c16d8cedbe419fc0f2d1cd448f8b8
#
_cell.length_a   1.000
_cell.length_b   1.000
_cell.length_c   1.000
_cell.angle_alpha   90.00
_cell.angle_beta   90.00
_cell.angle_gamma   90.00
#
_symmetry.space_group_name_H-M   'P 1'
#
loop_
_entity.id
_entity.type
_entity.pdbx_description
1 polymer ?
#
loop_
_entity_poly.entity_id
_entity_poly.type
_entity_poly.pdbx_seq_one_letter_code
_entity_poly.pdbx_strand_id
1 'polypeptide(L)'
;MTRYLLVVNFEGGVVDTPMEEWKPEEIAAHLDYYKALHKQLVSSGELVESEVLAGPDVAKIVTSDGVTAPVVTDGPFQEFKEWLAGYQIVDVESEARAIEIAAKISAVPGPGGVATQQPIQVRQVMERAPSNVAEMEAFLQQVGGEH
;
A
#
# COMPACT_ATOMS: atom_id res chain seq x y z
N MET A 1 -18.67 -6.54 7.59
CA MET A 1 -17.78 -5.88 6.63
C MET A 1 -16.40 -6.50 6.64
N THR A 2 -15.68 -6.43 5.56
CA THR A 2 -14.37 -7.06 5.43
C THR A 2 -13.31 -5.98 5.21
N ARG A 3 -12.15 -6.18 5.85
CA ARG A 3 -11.05 -5.23 5.71
C ARG A 3 -10.11 -5.66 4.59
N TYR A 4 -9.64 -4.68 3.86
CA TYR A 4 -8.66 -4.86 2.77
C TYR A 4 -7.51 -3.90 2.94
N LEU A 5 -6.31 -4.37 2.67
CA LEU A 5 -5.10 -3.56 2.60
C LEU A 5 -4.90 -3.15 1.14
N LEU A 6 -4.81 -1.85 0.92
CA LEU A 6 -4.54 -1.28 -0.40
C LEU A 6 -3.10 -0.77 -0.37
N VAL A 7 -2.23 -1.41 -1.15
CA VAL A 7 -0.78 -1.17 -1.11
C VAL A 7 -0.37 -0.29 -2.28
N VAL A 8 0.32 0.80 -1.96
CA VAL A 8 0.92 1.68 -2.96
C VAL A 8 2.42 1.48 -2.95
N ASN A 9 3.00 1.04 -4.05
CA ASN A 9 4.44 0.84 -4.17
C ASN A 9 5.13 2.15 -4.54
N PHE A 10 6.42 2.26 -4.19
CA PHE A 10 7.21 3.47 -4.43
C PHE A 10 7.38 3.75 -5.93
N GLU A 11 7.55 2.69 -6.73
CA GLU A 11 7.67 2.81 -8.18
C GLU A 11 6.48 2.15 -8.87
N GLY A 12 6.16 2.64 -10.05
CA GLY A 12 5.07 2.09 -10.86
C GLY A 12 4.26 3.19 -11.52
N GLY A 13 3.33 2.75 -12.37
CA GLY A 13 2.48 3.66 -13.12
C GLY A 13 3.12 4.15 -14.41
N VAL A 14 2.52 5.15 -15.01
CA VAL A 14 2.93 5.68 -16.32
C VAL A 14 3.72 6.99 -16.22
N VAL A 15 3.93 7.50 -14.99
CA VAL A 15 4.63 8.77 -14.77
C VAL A 15 6.08 8.48 -14.41
N ASP A 16 7.01 8.91 -15.25
CA ASP A 16 8.45 8.74 -15.04
C ASP A 16 9.09 9.96 -14.37
N THR A 17 8.40 11.09 -14.36
CA THR A 17 8.93 12.35 -13.85
C THR A 17 8.86 12.37 -12.32
N PRO A 18 9.99 12.56 -11.60
CA PRO A 18 9.96 12.72 -10.15
C PRO A 18 9.10 13.91 -9.73
N MET A 19 8.44 13.80 -8.59
CA MET A 19 7.54 14.86 -8.11
C MET A 19 8.28 16.19 -7.89
N GLU A 20 9.56 16.15 -7.60
CA GLU A 20 10.38 17.36 -7.44
C GLU A 20 10.43 18.21 -8.72
N GLU A 21 10.17 17.58 -9.87
CA GLU A 21 10.15 18.27 -11.16
C GLU A 21 8.74 18.67 -11.61
N TRP A 22 7.72 18.32 -10.83
CA TRP A 22 6.34 18.71 -11.15
C TRP A 22 6.14 20.19 -10.88
N LYS A 23 5.20 20.79 -11.59
CA LYS A 23 4.79 22.17 -11.31
C LYS A 23 4.03 22.23 -9.97
N PRO A 24 4.15 23.34 -9.23
CA PRO A 24 3.42 23.47 -7.95
C PRO A 24 1.93 23.21 -8.05
N GLU A 25 1.27 23.66 -9.12
CA GLU A 25 -0.16 23.42 -9.33
C GLU A 25 -0.48 21.94 -9.57
N GLU A 26 0.45 21.18 -10.14
CA GLU A 26 0.29 19.73 -10.33
C GLU A 26 0.39 18.99 -9.01
N ILE A 27 1.33 19.39 -8.17
CA ILE A 27 1.47 18.84 -6.82
C ILE A 27 0.22 19.16 -6.00
N ALA A 28 -0.27 20.40 -6.08
CA ALA A 28 -1.47 20.81 -5.36
C ALA A 28 -2.69 19.99 -5.78
N ALA A 29 -2.88 19.78 -7.08
CA ALA A 29 -3.99 18.96 -7.60
C ALA A 29 -3.91 17.52 -7.12
N HIS A 30 -2.71 16.93 -7.10
CA HIS A 30 -2.46 15.58 -6.60
C HIS A 30 -2.86 15.46 -5.12
N LEU A 31 -2.39 16.40 -4.31
CA LEU A 31 -2.68 16.40 -2.87
C LEU A 31 -4.16 16.67 -2.59
N ASP A 32 -4.78 17.57 -3.33
CA ASP A 32 -6.20 17.89 -3.17
C ASP A 32 -7.08 16.68 -3.51
N TYR A 33 -6.69 15.92 -4.52
CA TYR A 33 -7.39 14.69 -4.89
C TYR A 33 -7.36 13.68 -3.74
N TYR A 34 -6.17 13.46 -3.14
CA TYR A 34 -6.05 12.54 -2.02
C TYR A 34 -6.83 13.02 -0.80
N LYS A 35 -6.81 14.33 -0.52
CA LYS A 35 -7.56 14.91 0.60
C LYS A 35 -9.07 14.69 0.41
N ALA A 36 -9.57 14.89 -0.82
CA ALA A 36 -10.97 14.70 -1.11
C ALA A 36 -11.38 13.22 -0.99
N LEU A 37 -10.55 12.32 -1.49
CA LEU A 37 -10.80 10.88 -1.37
C LEU A 37 -10.78 10.44 0.10
N HIS A 38 -9.78 10.89 0.86
CA HIS A 38 -9.66 10.61 2.29
C HIS A 38 -10.90 11.08 3.05
N LYS A 39 -11.34 12.31 2.80
CA LYS A 39 -12.53 12.86 3.43
C LYS A 39 -13.78 12.03 3.10
N GLN A 40 -13.89 11.60 1.86
CA GLN A 40 -15.01 10.78 1.40
C GLN A 40 -15.03 9.42 2.12
N LEU A 41 -13.88 8.79 2.25
CA LEU A 41 -13.76 7.48 2.91
C LEU A 41 -13.94 7.57 4.44
N VAL A 42 -13.51 8.66 5.05
CA VAL A 42 -13.79 8.93 6.48
C VAL A 42 -15.28 9.13 6.68
N SER A 43 -15.93 9.92 5.82
CA SER A 43 -17.36 10.19 5.93
C SER A 43 -18.23 8.95 5.75
N SER A 44 -17.80 8.05 4.86
CA SER A 44 -18.53 6.79 4.64
C SER A 44 -18.26 5.75 5.74
N GLY A 45 -17.27 5.99 6.60
CA GLY A 45 -16.85 5.04 7.63
C GLY A 45 -16.01 3.90 7.11
N GLU A 46 -15.56 3.96 5.86
CA GLU A 46 -14.81 2.89 5.24
C GLU A 46 -13.32 2.93 5.53
N LEU A 47 -12.76 4.11 5.81
CA LEU A 47 -11.32 4.23 6.07
C LEU A 47 -11.00 3.85 7.52
N VAL A 48 -10.15 2.84 7.70
CA VAL A 48 -9.66 2.39 9.01
C VAL A 48 -8.32 3.05 9.35
N GLU A 49 -7.39 3.02 8.39
CA GLU A 49 -6.03 3.53 8.60
C GLU A 49 -5.42 3.91 7.25
N SER A 50 -4.57 4.93 7.27
CA SER A 50 -3.84 5.37 6.10
C SER A 50 -2.49 5.91 6.53
N GLU A 51 -1.40 5.42 5.94
CA GLU A 51 -0.06 5.85 6.26
C GLU A 51 0.79 6.01 5.01
N VAL A 52 1.68 6.98 5.05
CA VAL A 52 2.68 7.22 4.00
C VAL A 52 4.05 6.96 4.61
N LEU A 53 4.87 6.22 3.90
CA LEU A 53 6.19 5.83 4.39
C LEU A 53 7.27 6.73 3.80
N ALA A 54 8.36 6.93 4.56
CA ALA A 54 9.56 7.56 4.03
C ALA A 54 10.12 6.73 2.87
N GLY A 55 10.91 7.36 2.01
CA GLY A 55 11.47 6.68 0.85
C GLY A 55 12.36 5.50 1.21
N PRO A 56 12.53 4.56 0.27
CA PRO A 56 13.32 3.35 0.54
C PRO A 56 14.81 3.63 0.80
N ASP A 57 15.30 4.79 0.40
CA ASP A 57 16.68 5.22 0.64
C ASP A 57 17.02 5.37 2.12
N VAL A 58 16.01 5.58 2.98
CA VAL A 58 16.19 5.67 4.43
C VAL A 58 15.75 4.40 5.15
N ALA A 59 15.40 3.35 4.41
CA ALA A 59 14.99 2.08 5.00
C ALA A 59 16.17 1.35 5.62
N LYS A 60 15.90 0.56 6.65
CA LYS A 60 16.89 -0.31 7.29
C LYS A 60 16.40 -1.74 7.18
N ILE A 61 17.32 -2.64 6.92
CA ILE A 61 17.06 -4.08 6.88
C ILE A 61 17.77 -4.70 8.08
N VAL A 62 17.03 -5.40 8.92
CA VAL A 62 17.55 -5.96 10.16
C VAL A 62 17.41 -7.48 10.14
N THR A 63 18.53 -8.17 10.42
CA THR A 63 18.50 -9.61 10.62
C THR A 63 19.14 -9.95 11.98
N SER A 64 18.70 -11.04 12.58
CA SER A 64 19.20 -11.46 13.88
C SER A 64 19.09 -12.97 14.03
N ASP A 65 20.10 -13.58 14.68
CA ASP A 65 20.05 -14.99 15.06
C ASP A 65 19.52 -15.18 16.50
N GLY A 66 19.14 -14.08 17.17
CA GLY A 66 18.65 -14.12 18.55
C GLY A 66 19.70 -14.27 19.62
N VAL A 67 20.99 -14.36 19.27
CA VAL A 67 22.09 -14.58 20.19
C VAL A 67 23.15 -13.48 20.07
N THR A 68 23.64 -13.22 18.87
CA THR A 68 24.63 -12.16 18.61
C THR A 68 23.90 -10.84 18.30
N ALA A 69 24.66 -9.74 18.24
CA ALA A 69 24.09 -8.44 17.91
C ALA A 69 23.39 -8.49 16.55
N PRO A 70 22.23 -7.82 16.39
CA PRO A 70 21.56 -7.81 15.09
C PRO A 70 22.41 -7.13 14.02
N VAL A 71 22.26 -7.62 12.78
CA VAL A 71 22.89 -7.02 11.61
C VAL A 71 21.90 -6.02 11.03
N VAL A 72 22.34 -4.76 10.91
CA VAL A 72 21.53 -3.68 10.33
C VAL A 72 22.23 -3.19 9.09
N THR A 73 21.55 -3.24 7.95
CA THR A 73 22.09 -2.73 6.70
C THR A 73 21.17 -1.64 6.16
N ASP A 74 21.75 -0.69 5.44
CA ASP A 74 20.97 0.35 4.79
C ASP A 74 20.27 -0.23 3.56
N GLY A 75 18.97 0.04 3.43
CA GLY A 75 18.23 -0.28 2.22
C GLY A 75 18.37 0.82 1.18
N PRO A 76 17.78 0.59 0.01
CA PRO A 76 17.14 -0.66 -0.42
C PRO A 76 18.17 -1.64 -0.99
N PHE A 77 17.84 -2.93 -0.95
CA PHE A 77 18.57 -3.92 -1.74
C PHE A 77 18.13 -3.80 -3.19
N GLN A 78 19.09 -3.82 -4.12
CA GLN A 78 18.80 -3.65 -5.55
C GLN A 78 17.94 -4.78 -6.11
N GLU A 79 17.97 -5.95 -5.50
CA GLU A 79 17.15 -7.10 -5.90
C GLU A 79 15.67 -6.94 -5.55
N PHE A 80 15.31 -6.02 -4.66
CA PHE A 80 13.91 -5.74 -4.38
C PHE A 80 13.37 -4.76 -5.41
N LYS A 81 12.39 -5.23 -6.18
CA LYS A 81 11.78 -4.43 -7.25
C LYS A 81 10.57 -3.63 -6.79
N GLU A 82 9.96 -4.05 -5.68
CA GLU A 82 8.76 -3.40 -5.15
C GLU A 82 9.01 -2.94 -3.72
N TRP A 83 8.81 -1.65 -3.50
CA TRP A 83 8.94 -1.04 -2.19
C TRP A 83 7.65 -0.35 -1.82
N LEU A 84 7.15 -0.65 -0.62
CA LEU A 84 5.94 -0.06 -0.11
C LEU A 84 6.13 1.45 0.11
N ALA A 85 5.35 2.27 -0.58
CA ALA A 85 5.37 3.72 -0.39
C ALA A 85 4.33 4.17 0.64
N GLY A 86 3.22 3.46 0.71
CA GLY A 86 2.15 3.76 1.64
C GLY A 86 1.06 2.71 1.53
N TYR A 87 0.09 2.82 2.42
CA TYR A 87 -1.03 1.89 2.40
C TYR A 87 -2.27 2.52 3.00
N GLN A 88 -3.41 1.93 2.69
CA GLN A 88 -4.68 2.23 3.34
C GLN A 88 -5.34 0.91 3.74
N ILE A 89 -5.99 0.90 4.90
CA ILE A 89 -6.85 -0.20 5.30
C ILE A 89 -8.27 0.31 5.24
N VAL A 90 -9.12 -0.38 4.48
CA VAL A 90 -10.53 -0.03 4.34
C VAL A 90 -11.40 -1.18 4.84
N ASP A 91 -12.54 -0.84 5.43
CA ASP A 91 -13.54 -1.79 5.89
C ASP A 91 -14.77 -1.61 5.02
N VAL A 92 -15.02 -2.57 4.13
CA VAL A 92 -15.98 -2.41 3.05
C VAL A 92 -16.92 -3.60 2.96
N GLU A 93 -18.02 -3.40 2.26
CA GLU A 93 -19.07 -4.42 2.11
C GLU A 93 -18.67 -5.56 1.18
N SER A 94 -17.71 -5.32 0.27
CA SER A 94 -17.33 -6.31 -0.74
C SER A 94 -15.93 -6.03 -1.28
N GLU A 95 -15.32 -7.05 -1.89
CA GLU A 95 -14.06 -6.88 -2.63
C GLU A 95 -14.24 -5.91 -3.80
N ALA A 96 -15.39 -5.95 -4.45
CA ALA A 96 -15.69 -5.01 -5.55
C ALA A 96 -15.57 -3.56 -5.09
N ARG A 97 -16.02 -3.26 -3.86
CA ARG A 97 -15.91 -1.91 -3.31
C ARG A 97 -14.45 -1.55 -3.03
N ALA A 98 -13.66 -2.51 -2.51
CA ALA A 98 -12.22 -2.29 -2.30
C ALA A 98 -11.52 -1.99 -3.61
N ILE A 99 -11.87 -2.69 -4.68
CA ILE A 99 -11.32 -2.47 -6.02
C ILE A 99 -11.71 -1.08 -6.56
N GLU A 100 -12.93 -0.63 -6.33
CA GLU A 100 -13.35 0.72 -6.71
C GLU A 100 -12.49 1.79 -6.02
N ILE A 101 -12.23 1.60 -4.74
CA ILE A 101 -11.40 2.54 -3.97
C ILE A 101 -9.95 2.50 -4.49
N ALA A 102 -9.42 1.30 -4.74
CA ALA A 102 -8.07 1.16 -5.32
C ALA A 102 -7.98 1.84 -6.68
N ALA A 103 -9.00 1.74 -7.51
CA ALA A 103 -9.03 2.41 -8.81
C ALA A 103 -8.97 3.94 -8.66
N LYS A 104 -9.65 4.49 -7.65
CA LYS A 104 -9.58 5.92 -7.36
C LYS A 104 -8.19 6.34 -6.93
N ILE A 105 -7.52 5.52 -6.11
CA ILE A 105 -6.13 5.81 -5.70
C ILE A 105 -5.21 5.77 -6.91
N SER A 106 -5.35 4.75 -7.75
CA SER A 106 -4.54 4.60 -8.97
C SER A 106 -4.70 5.77 -9.94
N ALA A 107 -5.87 6.38 -9.96
CA ALA A 107 -6.20 7.46 -10.88
C ALA A 107 -5.79 8.84 -10.39
N VAL A 108 -5.04 8.95 -9.28
CA VAL A 108 -4.61 10.25 -8.77
C VAL A 108 -3.88 11.02 -9.86
N PRO A 109 -4.19 12.33 -10.02
CA PRO A 109 -3.57 13.09 -11.11
C PRO A 109 -2.09 13.34 -10.87
N GLY A 110 -1.32 13.29 -11.95
CA GLY A 110 0.08 13.64 -12.00
C GLY A 110 0.30 14.83 -12.92
N PRO A 111 1.48 14.90 -13.59
CA PRO A 111 1.77 16.00 -14.51
C PRO A 111 0.72 16.13 -15.61
N GLY A 112 0.32 17.35 -15.88
CA GLY A 112 -0.71 17.64 -16.89
C GLY A 112 -2.11 17.20 -16.50
N GLY A 113 -2.34 16.83 -15.25
CA GLY A 113 -3.62 16.32 -14.78
C GLY A 113 -3.94 14.90 -15.24
N VAL A 114 -2.96 14.21 -15.81
CA VAL A 114 -3.12 12.84 -16.30
C VAL A 114 -3.04 11.87 -15.13
N ALA A 115 -3.92 10.87 -15.09
CA ALA A 115 -3.90 9.85 -14.05
C ALA A 115 -2.55 9.13 -14.03
N THR A 116 -1.97 8.96 -12.85
CA THR A 116 -0.66 8.30 -12.70
C THR A 116 -0.71 6.82 -13.03
N GLN A 117 -1.87 6.19 -12.88
CA GLN A 117 -2.08 4.77 -13.13
C GLN A 117 -1.12 3.88 -12.34
N GLN A 118 -0.82 4.30 -11.12
CA GLN A 118 0.03 3.51 -10.23
C GLN A 118 -0.69 2.23 -9.85
N PRO A 119 -0.06 1.06 -9.98
CA PRO A 119 -0.70 -0.20 -9.58
C PRO A 119 -0.95 -0.22 -8.08
N ILE A 120 -2.15 -0.62 -7.68
CA ILE A 120 -2.54 -0.74 -6.28
C ILE A 120 -2.84 -2.20 -6.00
N GLN A 121 -2.11 -2.80 -5.07
CA GLN A 121 -2.37 -4.17 -4.66
C GLN A 121 -3.51 -4.18 -3.67
N VAL A 122 -4.49 -5.06 -3.88
CA VAL A 122 -5.65 -5.22 -3.00
C VAL A 122 -5.56 -6.59 -2.32
N ARG A 123 -5.45 -6.61 -1.00
CA ARG A 123 -5.34 -7.86 -0.24
C ARG A 123 -6.28 -7.85 0.95
N GLN A 124 -7.01 -8.95 1.12
CA GLN A 124 -7.86 -9.09 2.29
C GLN A 124 -7.03 -9.19 3.57
N VAL A 125 -7.45 -8.46 4.59
CA VAL A 125 -6.84 -8.56 5.92
C VAL A 125 -7.55 -9.67 6.67
N MET A 126 -6.81 -10.64 7.19
CA MET A 126 -7.37 -11.73 7.97
C MET A 126 -7.87 -11.18 9.31
N GLU A 127 -8.96 -11.72 9.82
CA GLU A 127 -9.53 -11.25 11.09
C GLU A 127 -8.55 -11.41 12.24
N ARG A 128 -7.77 -12.50 12.20
CA ARG A 128 -6.71 -12.73 13.17
C ARG A 128 -5.64 -13.63 12.57
N ALA A 129 -4.43 -13.50 13.08
CA ALA A 129 -3.33 -14.40 12.69
C ALA A 129 -3.56 -15.79 13.32
N PRO A 130 -3.09 -16.86 12.65
CA PRO A 130 -3.13 -18.19 13.26
C PRO A 130 -2.40 -18.20 14.61
N SER A 131 -3.01 -18.78 15.64
CA SER A 131 -2.48 -18.79 17.00
C SER A 131 -2.08 -20.16 17.51
N ASN A 132 -2.33 -21.22 16.74
CA ASN A 132 -1.94 -22.58 17.08
C ASN A 132 -1.68 -23.40 15.81
N VAL A 133 -1.19 -24.62 16.00
CA VAL A 133 -0.79 -25.47 14.86
C VAL A 133 -1.98 -25.77 13.94
N ALA A 134 -3.13 -26.11 14.52
CA ALA A 134 -4.31 -26.44 13.73
C ALA A 134 -4.78 -25.25 12.88
N GLU A 135 -4.78 -24.06 13.45
CA GLU A 135 -5.14 -22.84 12.71
C GLU A 135 -4.12 -22.55 11.62
N MET A 136 -2.84 -22.76 11.90
CA MET A 136 -1.79 -22.55 10.91
C MET A 136 -1.90 -23.55 9.75
N GLU A 137 -2.19 -24.82 10.05
CA GLU A 137 -2.38 -25.83 9.00
C GLU A 137 -3.57 -25.46 8.10
N ALA A 138 -4.67 -25.02 8.71
CA ALA A 138 -5.85 -24.59 7.95
C ALA A 138 -5.54 -23.40 7.07
N PHE A 139 -4.80 -22.43 7.60
CA PHE A 139 -4.36 -21.24 6.85
C PHE A 139 -3.48 -21.62 5.66
N LEU A 140 -2.51 -22.51 5.88
CA LEU A 140 -1.59 -22.94 4.82
C LEU A 140 -2.32 -23.70 3.71
N GLN A 141 -3.32 -24.51 4.05
CA GLN A 141 -4.14 -25.20 3.07
C GLN A 141 -4.95 -24.20 2.23
N GLN A 142 -5.51 -23.20 2.84
CA GLN A 142 -6.27 -22.17 2.16
C GLN A 142 -5.39 -21.38 1.18
N VAL A 143 -4.20 -20.99 1.61
CA VAL A 143 -3.25 -20.25 0.77
C VAL A 143 -2.69 -21.13 -0.34
N GLY A 144 -2.37 -22.39 -0.04
CA GLY A 144 -1.82 -23.34 -1.01
C GLY A 144 -2.85 -23.86 -2.02
N GLY A 145 -4.12 -23.84 -1.68
CA GLY A 145 -5.19 -24.38 -2.52
C GLY A 145 -5.58 -23.49 -3.69
N GLU A 146 -5.08 -22.27 -3.74
CA GLU A 146 -5.40 -21.28 -4.79
C GLU A 146 -4.43 -21.29 -5.97
N HIS A 147 -3.46 -22.17 -5.95
CA HIS A 147 -2.44 -22.26 -7.02
C HIS A 147 -2.77 -23.26 -8.10
#